data_c1c8b01c09f98773d8a768e80028e22f
#
_entry.id   c1c8b01c09f98773d8a768e80028e22f
#
_cell.length_a   1.000
_cell.length_b   1.000
_cell.length_c   1.000
_cell.angle_alpha   90.00
_cell.angle_beta   90.00
_cell.angle_gamma   90.00
#
_symmetry.space_group_name_H-M   'P 1'
#
loop_
_entity.id
_entity.type
_entity.pdbx_description
1 polymer ?
#
loop_
_entity_poly.entity_id
_entity_poly.type
_entity_poly.pdbx_seq_one_letter_code
_entity_poly.pdbx_strand_id
1 'polypeptide(L)'
;DDLFDLLGKESDTGKNSGGDVKRNMMTLPLIYSKNNMNRKDYRELKKLLGYKKKNKRVMSDITKLVNKTGGIDYSKKKLDDYSSLAIDAISHYPPSSIKKSCEDLVYFNKNRFK
;
A
#
# COMPACT_ATOMS: atom_id res chain seq x y z
N ASP A 1 0.12 -4.96 3.09
CA ASP A 1 -0.85 -4.37 4.02
C ASP A 1 -1.06 -2.87 3.79
N ASP A 2 0.01 -2.08 3.70
CA ASP A 2 -0.07 -0.63 3.52
C ASP A 2 -0.87 -0.18 2.28
N LEU A 3 -0.67 -0.87 1.15
CA LEU A 3 -1.46 -0.61 -0.07
C LEU A 3 -2.92 -1.01 0.10
N PHE A 4 -3.16 -2.10 0.82
CA PHE A 4 -4.51 -2.56 1.10
C PHE A 4 -5.29 -1.58 1.95
N ASP A 5 -4.63 -0.94 2.91
CA ASP A 5 -5.25 0.06 3.76
C ASP A 5 -5.78 1.25 2.94
N LEU A 6 -5.04 1.65 1.90
CA LEU A 6 -5.44 2.78 1.04
C LEU A 6 -6.36 2.38 -0.11
N LEU A 7 -6.15 1.22 -0.74
CA LEU A 7 -6.79 0.82 -2.00
C LEU A 7 -7.83 -0.27 -1.82
N GLY A 8 -7.79 -1.03 -0.73
CA GLY A 8 -8.69 -2.14 -0.48
C GLY A 8 -10.12 -1.67 -0.28
N LYS A 9 -11.07 -2.39 -0.88
CA LYS A 9 -12.49 -2.21 -0.61
C LYS A 9 -12.89 -3.04 0.61
N GLU A 10 -13.79 -2.51 1.43
CA GLU A 10 -14.30 -3.23 2.62
C GLU A 10 -14.89 -4.59 2.26
N SER A 11 -15.53 -4.70 1.07
CA SER A 11 -16.08 -5.95 0.56
C SER A 11 -15.04 -7.05 0.31
N ASP A 12 -13.81 -6.64 -0.01
CA ASP A 12 -12.76 -7.58 -0.42
C ASP A 12 -11.84 -7.97 0.74
N THR A 13 -11.73 -7.12 1.74
CA THR A 13 -10.77 -7.29 2.84
C THR A 13 -11.41 -7.65 4.17
N GLY A 14 -12.70 -7.43 4.34
CA GLY A 14 -13.40 -7.55 5.63
C GLY A 14 -12.91 -6.56 6.70
N LYS A 15 -12.07 -5.61 6.33
CA LYS A 15 -11.56 -4.56 7.20
C LYS A 15 -11.99 -3.18 6.70
N ASN A 16 -12.22 -2.26 7.63
CA ASN A 16 -12.46 -0.86 7.27
C ASN A 16 -11.24 -0.29 6.56
N SER A 17 -11.44 0.18 5.35
CA SER A 17 -10.41 0.84 4.55
C SER A 17 -9.89 2.10 5.27
N GLY A 18 -8.59 2.32 5.21
CA GLY A 18 -7.95 3.49 5.80
C GLY A 18 -7.72 3.43 7.29
N GLY A 19 -7.79 2.26 7.92
CA GLY A 19 -7.61 2.11 9.36
C GLY A 19 -6.27 2.62 9.88
N ASP A 20 -5.19 2.37 9.15
CA ASP A 20 -3.85 2.84 9.52
C ASP A 20 -3.75 4.36 9.45
N VAL A 21 -4.26 4.96 8.37
CA VAL A 21 -4.28 6.42 8.20
C VAL A 21 -5.16 7.08 9.26
N LYS A 22 -6.31 6.50 9.59
CA LYS A 22 -7.20 6.98 10.64
C LYS A 22 -6.53 6.98 12.01
N ARG A 23 -5.60 6.07 12.26
CA ARG A 23 -4.78 6.01 13.48
C ARG A 23 -3.49 6.83 13.39
N ASN A 24 -3.35 7.67 12.37
CA ASN A 24 -2.16 8.48 12.11
C ASN A 24 -0.87 7.65 11.94
N MET A 25 -0.97 6.43 11.44
CA MET A 25 0.19 5.60 11.11
C MET A 25 0.77 6.05 9.77
N MET A 26 2.08 6.25 9.73
CA MET A 26 2.80 6.60 8.50
C MET A 26 3.20 5.34 7.76
N THR A 27 2.43 5.00 6.76
CA THR A 27 2.67 3.85 5.88
C THR A 27 3.59 4.22 4.72
N LEU A 28 4.14 3.22 4.02
CA LEU A 28 5.09 3.45 2.93
C LEU A 28 4.58 4.42 1.86
N PRO A 29 3.34 4.29 1.33
CA PRO A 29 2.83 5.25 0.35
C PRO A 29 2.82 6.69 0.86
N LEU A 30 2.42 6.90 2.11
CA LEU A 30 2.40 8.22 2.74
C LEU A 30 3.80 8.80 2.93
N ILE A 31 4.74 8.00 3.41
CA ILE A 31 6.14 8.41 3.63
C ILE A 31 6.76 8.85 2.31
N TYR A 32 6.61 8.04 1.26
CA TYR A 32 7.15 8.39 -0.06
C TYR A 32 6.53 9.67 -0.60
N SER A 33 5.21 9.78 -0.57
CA SER A 33 4.50 10.98 -1.04
C SER A 33 4.93 12.23 -0.29
N LYS A 34 4.99 12.16 1.04
CA LYS A 34 5.45 13.26 1.89
C LYS A 34 6.84 13.76 1.49
N ASN A 35 7.75 12.85 1.20
CA ASN A 35 9.15 13.18 0.88
C ASN A 35 9.35 13.67 -0.56
N ASN A 36 8.36 13.49 -1.44
CA ASN A 36 8.47 13.78 -2.87
C ASN A 36 7.42 14.76 -3.39
N MET A 37 6.68 15.43 -2.50
CA MET A 37 5.66 16.40 -2.90
C MET A 37 6.17 17.84 -2.74
N ASN A 38 5.54 18.77 -3.48
CA ASN A 38 5.80 20.19 -3.33
C ASN A 38 5.18 20.76 -2.03
N ARG A 39 5.47 22.02 -1.73
CA ARG A 39 4.98 22.67 -0.51
C ARG A 39 3.46 22.76 -0.44
N LYS A 40 2.81 23.00 -1.58
CA LYS A 40 1.34 23.11 -1.67
C LYS A 40 0.69 21.77 -1.31
N ASP A 41 1.14 20.69 -1.93
CA ASP A 41 0.63 19.34 -1.67
C ASP A 41 0.95 18.88 -0.24
N TYR A 42 2.13 19.23 0.27
CA TYR A 42 2.50 18.93 1.66
C TYR A 42 1.56 19.61 2.67
N ARG A 43 1.23 20.87 2.45
CA ARG A 43 0.27 21.59 3.31
C ARG A 43 -1.11 20.95 3.27
N GLU A 44 -1.56 20.55 2.09
CA GLU A 44 -2.84 19.88 1.92
C GLU A 44 -2.86 18.52 2.63
N LEU A 45 -1.80 17.72 2.47
CA LEU A 45 -1.68 16.44 3.17
C LEU A 45 -1.69 16.62 4.69
N LYS A 46 -0.92 17.59 5.18
CA LYS A 46 -0.86 17.90 6.61
C LYS A 46 -2.23 18.31 7.17
N LYS A 47 -2.98 19.11 6.41
CA LYS A 47 -4.34 19.51 6.77
C LYS A 47 -5.27 18.29 6.85
N LEU A 48 -5.25 17.43 5.83
CA LEU A 48 -6.09 16.25 5.77
C LEU A 48 -5.78 15.26 6.90
N LEU A 49 -4.50 15.02 7.18
CA LEU A 49 -4.07 14.16 8.27
C LEU A 49 -4.38 14.74 9.65
N GLY A 50 -4.54 16.05 9.76
CA GLY A 50 -4.85 16.74 11.01
C GLY A 50 -6.31 16.63 11.46
N TYR A 51 -7.22 16.19 10.62
CA TYR A 51 -8.61 15.99 11.02
C TYR A 51 -8.73 14.86 12.06
N LYS A 52 -9.41 15.14 13.17
CA LYS A 52 -9.64 14.13 14.22
C LYS A 52 -10.48 12.96 13.72
N LYS A 53 -11.51 13.24 12.90
CA LYS A 53 -12.34 12.24 12.23
C LYS A 53 -12.08 12.31 10.74
N LYS A 54 -11.53 11.24 10.20
CA LYS A 54 -11.31 11.09 8.77
C LYS A 54 -12.47 10.31 8.16
N ASN A 55 -13.46 11.05 7.67
CA ASN A 55 -14.61 10.47 6.96
C ASN A 55 -14.19 9.96 5.57
N LYS A 56 -15.13 9.39 4.83
CA LYS A 56 -14.87 8.85 3.48
C LYS A 56 -14.32 9.89 2.51
N ARG A 57 -14.78 11.15 2.60
CA ARG A 57 -14.30 12.24 1.75
C ARG A 57 -12.84 12.58 2.05
N VAL A 58 -12.50 12.74 3.32
CA VAL A 58 -11.12 13.02 3.75
C VAL A 58 -10.20 11.88 3.33
N MET A 59 -10.61 10.63 3.54
CA MET A 59 -9.84 9.47 3.10
C MET A 59 -9.65 9.40 1.58
N SER A 60 -10.71 9.72 0.83
CA SER A 60 -10.62 9.80 -0.63
C SER A 60 -9.64 10.88 -1.08
N ASP A 61 -9.66 12.05 -0.46
CA ASP A 61 -8.75 13.15 -0.78
C ASP A 61 -7.30 12.79 -0.45
N ILE A 62 -7.05 12.13 0.67
CA ILE A 62 -5.72 11.61 1.03
C ILE A 62 -5.23 10.61 -0.03
N THR A 63 -6.05 9.64 -0.39
CA THR A 63 -5.70 8.62 -1.40
C THR A 63 -5.39 9.25 -2.75
N LYS A 64 -6.19 10.21 -3.19
CA LYS A 64 -5.95 10.93 -4.45
C LYS A 64 -4.63 11.70 -4.42
N LEU A 65 -4.33 12.36 -3.31
CA LEU A 65 -3.09 13.11 -3.16
C LEU A 65 -1.87 12.19 -3.15
N VAL A 66 -1.94 11.07 -2.44
CA VAL A 66 -0.89 10.05 -2.42
C VAL A 66 -0.69 9.43 -3.80
N ASN A 67 -1.76 9.17 -4.53
CA ASN A 67 -1.68 8.67 -5.92
C ASN A 67 -1.02 9.70 -6.85
N LYS A 68 -1.45 10.94 -6.79
CA LYS A 68 -0.90 12.06 -7.59
C LYS A 68 0.60 12.23 -7.37
N THR A 69 1.07 12.05 -6.15
CA THR A 69 2.47 12.27 -5.75
C THR A 69 3.35 11.02 -5.84
N GLY A 70 2.83 9.94 -6.40
CA GLY A 70 3.59 8.75 -6.73
C GLY A 70 3.74 7.71 -5.62
N GLY A 71 3.10 7.91 -4.47
CA GLY A 71 3.22 7.00 -3.33
C GLY A 71 2.66 5.61 -3.58
N ILE A 72 1.56 5.53 -4.33
CA ILE A 72 0.94 4.25 -4.68
C ILE A 72 1.81 3.49 -5.69
N ASP A 73 2.23 4.14 -6.77
CA ASP A 73 3.08 3.52 -7.80
C ASP A 73 4.42 3.05 -7.23
N TYR A 74 5.04 3.85 -6.39
CA TYR A 74 6.26 3.48 -5.69
C TYR A 74 6.08 2.23 -4.83
N SER A 75 4.99 2.18 -4.06
CA SER A 75 4.70 1.05 -3.18
C SER A 75 4.39 -0.23 -3.96
N LYS A 76 3.69 -0.12 -5.08
CA LYS A 76 3.46 -1.26 -6.00
C LYS A 76 4.77 -1.78 -6.59
N LYS A 77 5.67 -0.88 -6.99
CA LYS A 77 7.00 -1.26 -7.48
C LYS A 77 7.80 -1.99 -6.40
N LYS A 78 7.77 -1.51 -5.16
CA LYS A 78 8.42 -2.19 -4.04
C LYS A 78 7.83 -3.57 -3.79
N LEU A 79 6.51 -3.71 -3.89
CA LEU A 79 5.86 -5.01 -3.78
C LEU A 79 6.36 -5.98 -4.87
N ASP A 80 6.47 -5.52 -6.12
CA ASP A 80 7.02 -6.32 -7.22
C ASP A 80 8.48 -6.70 -6.99
N ASP A 81 9.32 -5.76 -6.54
CA ASP A 81 10.74 -6.00 -6.25
C ASP A 81 10.91 -7.06 -5.16
N TYR A 82 10.19 -6.93 -4.05
CA TYR A 82 10.24 -7.90 -2.95
C TYR A 82 9.65 -9.26 -3.35
N SER A 83 8.62 -9.28 -4.18
CA SER A 83 8.05 -10.52 -4.71
C SER A 83 9.05 -11.27 -5.56
N SER A 84 9.80 -10.56 -6.42
CA SER A 84 10.87 -11.14 -7.23
C SER A 84 12.00 -11.70 -6.37
N LEU A 85 12.42 -10.98 -5.33
CA LEU A 85 13.42 -11.46 -4.37
C LEU A 85 12.96 -12.72 -3.63
N ALA A 86 11.70 -12.77 -3.24
CA ALA A 86 11.13 -13.95 -2.57
C ALA A 86 11.11 -15.18 -3.49
N ILE A 87 10.71 -15.02 -4.75
CA ILE A 87 10.72 -16.09 -5.74
C ILE A 87 12.15 -16.58 -5.99
N ASP A 88 13.11 -15.66 -6.17
CA ASP A 88 14.52 -16.03 -6.35
C ASP A 88 15.05 -16.81 -5.15
N ALA A 89 14.73 -16.42 -3.93
CA ALA A 89 15.14 -17.11 -2.72
C ALA A 89 14.60 -18.54 -2.65
N ILE A 90 13.37 -18.77 -3.11
CA ILE A 90 12.73 -20.08 -3.12
C ILE A 90 13.23 -20.95 -4.29
N SER A 91 13.69 -20.35 -5.39
CA SER A 91 14.07 -21.05 -6.64
C SER A 91 15.18 -22.08 -6.43
N HIS A 92 16.01 -21.90 -5.41
CA HIS A 92 17.13 -22.80 -5.09
C HIS A 92 16.71 -24.11 -4.41
N TYR A 93 15.48 -24.20 -3.94
CA TYR A 93 14.96 -25.40 -3.31
C TYR A 93 14.42 -26.39 -4.36
N PRO A 94 14.52 -27.73 -4.12
CA PRO A 94 13.96 -28.72 -5.03
C PRO A 94 12.44 -28.56 -5.16
N PRO A 95 11.85 -28.98 -6.30
CA PRO A 95 10.40 -28.96 -6.46
C PRO A 95 9.71 -29.76 -5.34
N SER A 96 8.67 -29.18 -4.75
CA SER A 96 7.85 -29.81 -3.72
C SER A 96 6.50 -29.11 -3.64
N SER A 97 5.52 -29.73 -2.97
CA SER A 97 4.22 -29.10 -2.70
C SER A 97 4.35 -27.85 -1.82
N ILE A 98 5.30 -27.87 -0.87
CA ILE A 98 5.59 -26.72 0.01
C ILE A 98 6.16 -25.56 -0.81
N LYS A 99 7.13 -25.82 -1.68
CA LYS A 99 7.71 -24.81 -2.59
C LYS A 99 6.64 -24.17 -3.45
N LYS A 100 5.78 -24.97 -4.06
CA LYS A 100 4.67 -24.49 -4.87
C LYS A 100 3.71 -23.61 -4.06
N SER A 101 3.36 -24.03 -2.86
CA SER A 101 2.49 -23.24 -1.97
C SER A 101 3.09 -21.87 -1.62
N CYS A 102 4.40 -21.80 -1.38
CA CYS A 102 5.12 -20.57 -1.13
C CYS A 102 5.11 -19.66 -2.36
N GLU A 103 5.37 -20.20 -3.55
CA GLU A 103 5.32 -19.46 -4.82
C GLU A 103 3.92 -18.92 -5.08
N ASP A 104 2.88 -19.73 -4.89
CA ASP A 104 1.49 -19.34 -5.08
C ASP A 104 1.10 -18.20 -4.13
N LEU A 105 1.57 -18.23 -2.89
CA LEU A 105 1.34 -17.16 -1.91
C LEU A 105 1.98 -15.84 -2.35
N VAL A 106 3.20 -15.86 -2.86
CA VAL A 106 3.89 -14.67 -3.38
C VAL A 106 3.13 -14.09 -4.57
N TYR A 107 2.75 -14.92 -5.53
CA TYR A 107 1.98 -14.48 -6.70
C TYR A 107 0.61 -13.95 -6.32
N PHE A 108 -0.07 -14.57 -5.38
CA PHE A 108 -1.35 -14.08 -4.86
C PHE A 108 -1.21 -12.67 -4.30
N ASN A 109 -0.23 -12.44 -3.44
CA ASN A 109 0.00 -11.11 -2.86
C ASN A 109 0.39 -10.06 -3.91
N LYS A 110 1.25 -10.42 -4.86
CA LYS A 110 1.67 -9.54 -5.96
C LYS A 110 0.50 -9.10 -6.83
N ASN A 111 -0.46 -9.99 -7.10
CA ASN A 111 -1.54 -9.78 -8.06
C ASN A 111 -2.83 -9.24 -7.45
N ARG A 112 -2.88 -8.99 -6.13
CA ARG A 112 -4.09 -8.54 -5.42
C ARG A 112 -4.63 -7.19 -5.90
N PHE A 113 -3.80 -6.36 -6.53
CA PHE A 113 -4.16 -5.00 -6.99
C PHE A 113 -4.29 -4.87 -8.50
N LYS A 114 -4.32 -5.98 -9.20
CA LYS A 114 -4.50 -6.01 -10.66
C LYS A 114 -5.94 -6.21 -11.05
#